data_42ea767f36591f4ff6ecbb391d8f8898
#
_entry.id   42ea767f36591f4ff6ecbb391d8f8898
#
_cell.length_a   1.000
_cell.length_b   1.000
_cell.length_c   1.000
_cell.angle_alpha   90.00
_cell.angle_beta   90.00
_cell.angle_gamma   90.00
#
_symmetry.space_group_name_H-M   'P 1'
#
loop_
_entity.id
_entity.type
_entity.pdbx_description
1 polymer ?
#
loop_
_entity_poly.entity_id
_entity_poly.type
_entity_poly.pdbx_seq_one_letter_code
_entity_poly.pdbx_strand_id
1 'polypeptide(L)'
;MAETRERGRLVYLAEPERIEYREYDLPETEPGGILVAVTRANVCGSELHIWRGQHPTVKQCVLGHEMVGRVHRLGAGVTTDYAGEPLAEGDRIVACYFLTCRKCRACRKGQFNLCENVYKFWMQHPDTAPHFHGTFGTHYCIHPDQYVYKVPDAVPDAIASFANCALSQVYYGLDQAALTAAETVVIQGAGGLGLSAIAVAKERGARVIVIDGVGYRLEAALAFGADEIVDMREYPTTEARVAEVLRLTGDWGADVALELTGVPDAFGEGLACIRPGGRYVSIGNVSPGQYTQLDPGLLNRRAIQIIPVIRYQPWYLLKSLHLLAATQERYPWTALVDQDFAFEDVDNALLRSERREVRRASIVIGG
;
A
#
# COMPACT_ATOMS: atom_id res chain seq x y z
N MET A 1 15.43 -36.88 23.99
CA MET A 1 14.06 -36.43 23.66
C MET A 1 14.21 -35.53 22.44
N ALA A 2 13.54 -35.81 21.34
CA ALA A 2 13.55 -34.89 20.20
C ALA A 2 12.86 -33.60 20.68
N GLU A 3 13.57 -32.46 20.62
CA GLU A 3 12.95 -31.16 20.82
C GLU A 3 11.82 -31.04 19.80
N THR A 4 10.60 -30.87 20.28
CA THR A 4 9.45 -30.53 19.42
C THR A 4 9.74 -29.16 18.83
N ARG A 5 10.13 -29.10 17.56
CA ARG A 5 10.32 -27.82 16.86
C ARG A 5 9.00 -27.08 16.79
N GLU A 6 9.04 -25.80 17.08
CA GLU A 6 7.89 -24.92 16.86
C GLU A 6 7.49 -24.92 15.39
N ARG A 7 6.20 -24.92 15.10
CA ARG A 7 5.67 -24.95 13.74
C ARG A 7 4.79 -23.74 13.45
N GLY A 8 4.81 -23.31 12.22
CA GLY A 8 3.98 -22.23 11.73
C GLY A 8 3.19 -22.63 10.48
N ARG A 9 2.12 -21.91 10.22
CA ARG A 9 1.23 -22.12 9.07
C ARG A 9 1.28 -20.90 8.16
N LEU A 10 1.08 -21.10 6.86
CA LEU A 10 1.04 -20.07 5.85
C LEU A 10 0.02 -20.38 4.75
N VAL A 11 -0.37 -19.33 4.00
CA VAL A 11 -1.28 -19.43 2.87
C VAL A 11 -0.49 -19.32 1.57
N TYR A 12 -0.52 -20.38 0.79
CA TYR A 12 0.17 -20.51 -0.49
C TYR A 12 -0.81 -20.39 -1.65
N LEU A 13 -0.51 -19.56 -2.64
CA LEU A 13 -1.22 -19.51 -3.90
C LEU A 13 -0.71 -20.60 -4.83
N ALA A 14 -1.38 -21.76 -4.86
CA ALA A 14 -0.98 -22.90 -5.68
C ALA A 14 -1.27 -22.68 -7.17
N GLU A 15 -2.42 -22.13 -7.47
CA GLU A 15 -2.88 -21.75 -8.82
C GLU A 15 -3.75 -20.48 -8.71
N PRO A 16 -4.01 -19.75 -9.80
CA PRO A 16 -4.95 -18.65 -9.77
C PRO A 16 -6.26 -19.02 -9.05
N GLU A 17 -6.67 -18.19 -8.11
CA GLU A 17 -7.89 -18.33 -7.29
C GLU A 17 -7.93 -19.59 -6.40
N ARG A 18 -6.82 -20.34 -6.28
CA ARG A 18 -6.72 -21.52 -5.42
C ARG A 18 -5.59 -21.40 -4.42
N ILE A 19 -5.95 -21.28 -3.15
CA ILE A 19 -5.00 -21.25 -2.04
C ILE A 19 -4.91 -22.61 -1.33
N GLU A 20 -3.78 -22.86 -0.67
CA GLU A 20 -3.52 -24.00 0.18
C GLU A 20 -2.91 -23.52 1.49
N TYR A 21 -3.34 -24.11 2.60
CA TYR A 21 -2.68 -23.93 3.90
C TYR A 21 -1.56 -24.95 4.02
N ARG A 22 -0.35 -24.48 4.32
CA ARG A 22 0.82 -25.32 4.52
C ARG A 22 1.42 -25.07 5.88
N GLU A 23 2.09 -26.07 6.42
CA GLU A 23 2.71 -26.03 7.73
C GLU A 23 4.17 -26.44 7.63
N TYR A 24 5.05 -25.63 8.25
CA TYR A 24 6.50 -25.86 8.27
C TYR A 24 7.05 -25.68 9.68
N ASP A 25 8.19 -26.30 9.97
CA ASP A 25 8.97 -25.96 11.15
C ASP A 25 9.41 -24.49 11.06
N LEU A 26 9.41 -23.77 12.18
CA LEU A 26 9.93 -22.40 12.21
C LEU A 26 11.43 -22.43 11.89
N PRO A 27 11.88 -21.60 10.96
CA PRO A 27 13.29 -21.59 10.56
C PRO A 27 14.17 -20.96 11.64
N GLU A 28 15.44 -21.32 11.62
CA GLU A 28 16.45 -20.50 12.27
C GLU A 28 16.53 -19.13 11.59
N THR A 29 16.70 -18.09 12.41
CA THR A 29 16.76 -16.72 11.90
C THR A 29 18.16 -16.41 11.38
N GLU A 30 18.25 -16.05 10.10
CA GLU A 30 19.55 -15.71 9.50
C GLU A 30 20.14 -14.44 10.12
N PRO A 31 21.49 -14.27 10.11
CA PRO A 31 22.12 -13.05 10.59
C PRO A 31 21.57 -11.81 9.88
N GLY A 32 21.17 -10.80 10.65
CA GLY A 32 20.54 -9.57 10.14
C GLY A 32 19.05 -9.70 9.80
N GLY A 33 18.47 -10.91 9.81
CA GLY A 33 17.05 -11.15 9.60
C GLY A 33 16.24 -11.11 10.90
N ILE A 34 14.91 -11.15 10.79
CA ILE A 34 13.99 -11.20 11.93
C ILE A 34 12.88 -12.20 11.63
N LEU A 35 12.60 -13.11 12.56
CA LEU A 35 11.37 -13.90 12.53
C LEU A 35 10.29 -13.17 13.32
N VAL A 36 9.15 -12.93 12.69
CA VAL A 36 8.01 -12.19 13.25
C VAL A 36 6.84 -13.14 13.45
N ALA A 37 6.21 -13.11 14.62
CA ALA A 37 4.87 -13.64 14.82
C ALA A 37 3.88 -12.58 14.31
N VAL A 38 3.18 -12.88 13.21
CA VAL A 38 2.23 -11.94 12.60
C VAL A 38 0.97 -11.87 13.46
N THR A 39 0.57 -10.66 13.84
CA THR A 39 -0.68 -10.44 14.59
C THR A 39 -1.82 -10.04 13.67
N ARG A 40 -1.50 -9.34 12.57
CA ARG A 40 -2.49 -8.89 11.60
C ARG A 40 -1.86 -8.70 10.21
N ALA A 41 -2.58 -9.14 9.20
CA ALA A 41 -2.27 -8.91 7.78
C ALA A 41 -3.50 -8.40 7.04
N ASN A 42 -3.35 -7.73 5.88
CA ASN A 42 -4.49 -7.20 5.14
C ASN A 42 -4.50 -7.66 3.68
N VAL A 43 -5.70 -7.76 3.13
CA VAL A 43 -5.90 -7.93 1.69
C VAL A 43 -5.82 -6.57 1.01
N CYS A 44 -4.74 -6.34 0.26
CA CYS A 44 -4.56 -5.18 -0.60
C CYS A 44 -5.15 -5.43 -2.00
N GLY A 45 -5.40 -4.39 -2.78
CA GLY A 45 -5.81 -4.54 -4.19
C GLY A 45 -4.81 -5.32 -5.04
N SER A 46 -3.50 -5.19 -4.75
CA SER A 46 -2.46 -5.98 -5.43
C SER A 46 -2.51 -7.47 -5.09
N GLU A 47 -2.98 -7.86 -3.90
CA GLU A 47 -3.23 -9.25 -3.54
C GLU A 47 -4.27 -9.90 -4.47
N LEU A 48 -5.32 -9.15 -4.83
CA LEU A 48 -6.35 -9.65 -5.76
C LEU A 48 -5.78 -9.89 -7.16
N HIS A 49 -4.87 -9.02 -7.64
CA HIS A 49 -4.16 -9.24 -8.90
C HIS A 49 -3.22 -10.45 -8.84
N ILE A 50 -2.54 -10.66 -7.71
CA ILE A 50 -1.70 -11.85 -7.48
C ILE A 50 -2.56 -13.10 -7.44
N TRP A 51 -3.62 -13.09 -6.65
CA TRP A 51 -4.55 -14.20 -6.46
C TRP A 51 -5.17 -14.66 -7.79
N ARG A 52 -5.55 -13.73 -8.67
CA ARG A 52 -6.02 -14.02 -10.04
C ARG A 52 -4.91 -14.43 -11.01
N GLY A 53 -3.65 -14.49 -10.60
CA GLY A 53 -2.52 -14.76 -11.49
C GLY A 53 -2.18 -13.65 -12.49
N GLN A 54 -2.73 -12.45 -12.29
CA GLN A 54 -2.56 -11.30 -13.20
C GLN A 54 -1.32 -10.46 -12.89
N HIS A 55 -0.70 -10.62 -11.71
CA HIS A 55 0.51 -9.87 -11.37
C HIS A 55 1.66 -10.25 -12.32
N PRO A 56 2.41 -9.28 -12.87
CA PRO A 56 3.41 -9.56 -13.91
C PRO A 56 4.58 -10.42 -13.44
N THR A 57 4.94 -10.34 -12.17
CA THR A 57 6.14 -11.01 -11.61
C THR A 57 5.83 -11.99 -10.48
N VAL A 58 4.91 -11.66 -9.59
CA VAL A 58 4.56 -12.53 -8.45
C VAL A 58 3.49 -13.53 -8.88
N LYS A 59 3.79 -14.81 -8.79
CA LYS A 59 2.92 -15.91 -9.21
C LYS A 59 2.69 -16.87 -8.04
N GLN A 60 3.01 -18.12 -8.17
CA GLN A 60 2.93 -19.11 -7.10
C GLN A 60 3.82 -18.70 -5.92
N CYS A 61 3.25 -18.15 -4.86
CA CYS A 61 3.96 -17.57 -3.72
C CYS A 61 3.17 -17.73 -2.42
N VAL A 62 3.80 -17.46 -1.30
CA VAL A 62 3.09 -17.19 -0.05
C VAL A 62 2.42 -15.83 -0.17
N LEU A 63 1.10 -15.78 0.02
CA LEU A 63 0.34 -14.54 -0.08
C LEU A 63 0.66 -13.57 1.06
N GLY A 64 0.29 -12.31 0.85
CA GLY A 64 0.38 -11.25 1.83
C GLY A 64 1.68 -10.44 1.75
N HIS A 65 1.53 -9.11 1.90
CA HIS A 65 2.65 -8.18 1.98
C HIS A 65 2.39 -7.04 2.98
N GLU A 66 1.18 -6.86 3.43
CA GLU A 66 0.83 -5.93 4.50
C GLU A 66 0.75 -6.69 5.82
N MET A 67 1.43 -6.20 6.86
CA MET A 67 1.34 -6.82 8.18
C MET A 67 1.79 -5.88 9.29
N VAL A 68 1.36 -6.21 10.50
CA VAL A 68 2.01 -5.88 11.76
C VAL A 68 2.21 -7.18 12.54
N GLY A 69 3.27 -7.26 13.31
CA GLY A 69 3.55 -8.44 14.12
C GLY A 69 4.50 -8.12 15.25
N ARG A 70 4.79 -9.15 16.05
CA ARG A 70 5.74 -9.07 17.15
C ARG A 70 7.04 -9.80 16.79
N VAL A 71 8.15 -9.22 17.16
CA VAL A 71 9.45 -9.91 17.02
C VAL A 71 9.38 -11.23 17.80
N HIS A 72 9.45 -12.35 17.09
CA HIS A 72 9.52 -13.68 17.67
C HIS A 72 10.98 -14.05 17.97
N ARG A 73 11.90 -13.74 17.02
CA ARG A 73 13.33 -13.99 17.19
C ARG A 73 14.15 -13.00 16.36
N LEU A 74 15.20 -12.47 16.96
CA LEU A 74 16.17 -11.60 16.27
C LEU A 74 17.33 -12.43 15.73
N GLY A 75 17.73 -12.22 14.49
CA GLY A 75 18.94 -12.76 13.92
C GLY A 75 20.20 -12.10 14.48
N ALA A 76 21.32 -12.81 14.41
CA ALA A 76 22.58 -12.27 14.91
C ALA A 76 22.90 -10.91 14.31
N GLY A 77 23.29 -9.94 15.16
CA GLY A 77 23.62 -8.58 14.76
C GLY A 77 22.45 -7.61 14.67
N VAL A 78 21.19 -8.03 14.83
CA VAL A 78 20.04 -7.13 14.90
C VAL A 78 19.88 -6.65 16.34
N THR A 79 20.04 -5.36 16.56
CA THR A 79 19.89 -4.70 17.88
C THR A 79 18.98 -3.48 17.84
N THR A 80 18.75 -2.93 16.65
CA THR A 80 17.88 -1.76 16.43
C THR A 80 17.10 -1.93 15.14
N ASP A 81 16.02 -1.14 15.00
CA ASP A 81 15.38 -0.92 13.72
C ASP A 81 16.21 0.04 12.83
N TYR A 82 15.68 0.38 11.67
CA TYR A 82 16.37 1.29 10.72
C TYR A 82 16.26 2.79 11.08
N ALA A 83 15.52 3.14 12.14
CA ALA A 83 15.54 4.48 12.75
C ALA A 83 16.55 4.58 13.91
N GLY A 84 17.14 3.45 14.32
CA GLY A 84 18.05 3.37 15.47
C GLY A 84 17.34 3.07 16.79
N GLU A 85 16.03 2.79 16.77
CA GLU A 85 15.28 2.40 17.97
C GLU A 85 15.64 0.96 18.39
N PRO A 86 15.95 0.72 19.66
CA PRO A 86 16.27 -0.62 20.16
C PRO A 86 15.14 -1.61 19.87
N LEU A 87 15.52 -2.81 19.39
CA LEU A 87 14.59 -3.93 19.17
C LEU A 87 14.87 -5.07 20.13
N ALA A 88 13.78 -5.60 20.68
CA ALA A 88 13.75 -6.79 21.52
C ALA A 88 12.65 -7.75 21.05
N GLU A 89 12.74 -9.01 21.45
CA GLU A 89 11.66 -9.98 21.27
C GLU A 89 10.39 -9.50 21.96
N GLY A 90 9.24 -9.65 21.29
CA GLY A 90 7.94 -9.11 21.71
C GLY A 90 7.63 -7.70 21.19
N ASP A 91 8.61 -6.92 20.73
CA ASP A 91 8.36 -5.59 20.15
C ASP A 91 7.47 -5.66 18.91
N ARG A 92 6.55 -4.69 18.79
CA ARG A 92 5.68 -4.57 17.61
C ARG A 92 6.43 -3.89 16.46
N ILE A 93 6.42 -4.54 15.30
CA ILE A 93 7.14 -4.04 14.13
C ILE A 93 6.30 -4.15 12.86
N VAL A 94 6.65 -3.32 11.88
CA VAL A 94 6.25 -3.42 10.48
C VAL A 94 7.50 -3.39 9.61
N ALA A 95 7.43 -4.01 8.42
CA ALA A 95 8.55 -4.04 7.48
C ALA A 95 8.11 -3.56 6.09
N CYS A 96 9.04 -2.99 5.32
CA CYS A 96 8.84 -2.84 3.89
C CYS A 96 8.67 -4.21 3.24
N TYR A 97 7.66 -4.36 2.38
CA TYR A 97 7.37 -5.64 1.72
C TYR A 97 8.35 -5.98 0.58
N PHE A 98 9.34 -5.15 0.34
CA PHE A 98 10.29 -5.28 -0.77
C PHE A 98 11.74 -5.17 -0.28
N LEU A 99 12.64 -5.81 -1.03
CA LEU A 99 14.07 -5.77 -0.75
C LEU A 99 14.73 -4.49 -1.25
N THR A 100 15.75 -4.06 -0.53
CA THR A 100 16.66 -2.99 -0.92
C THR A 100 18.10 -3.46 -0.79
N CYS A 101 18.60 -4.18 -1.77
CA CYS A 101 19.88 -4.89 -1.69
C CYS A 101 21.12 -3.98 -1.53
N ARG A 102 20.96 -2.66 -1.62
CA ARG A 102 21.99 -1.63 -1.44
C ARG A 102 23.20 -1.69 -2.39
N LYS A 103 23.26 -2.70 -3.26
CA LYS A 103 24.40 -2.96 -4.17
C LYS A 103 24.07 -2.95 -5.67
N CYS A 104 22.81 -3.08 -6.08
CA CYS A 104 22.41 -2.99 -7.49
C CYS A 104 22.50 -1.54 -8.03
N ARG A 105 22.32 -1.38 -9.34
CA ARG A 105 22.46 -0.07 -10.01
C ARG A 105 21.50 0.98 -9.45
N ALA A 106 20.23 0.59 -9.25
CA ALA A 106 19.22 1.48 -8.70
C ALA A 106 19.54 1.88 -7.25
N CYS A 107 19.86 0.91 -6.39
CA CYS A 107 20.19 1.18 -4.99
C CYS A 107 21.40 2.10 -4.84
N ARG A 108 22.44 1.92 -5.67
CA ARG A 108 23.63 2.79 -5.65
C ARG A 108 23.34 4.23 -6.07
N LYS A 109 22.21 4.48 -6.73
CA LYS A 109 21.69 5.82 -7.06
C LYS A 109 20.71 6.36 -6.02
N GLY A 110 20.50 5.67 -4.90
CA GLY A 110 19.50 6.04 -3.90
C GLY A 110 18.05 5.74 -4.31
N GLN A 111 17.85 5.02 -5.40
CA GLN A 111 16.53 4.63 -5.90
C GLN A 111 16.13 3.26 -5.34
N PHE A 112 15.95 3.17 -4.02
CA PHE A 112 15.70 1.92 -3.32
C PHE A 112 14.37 1.27 -3.72
N ASN A 113 13.35 2.08 -4.01
CA ASN A 113 12.06 1.64 -4.54
C ASN A 113 12.16 0.94 -5.91
N LEU A 114 13.28 1.10 -6.62
CA LEU A 114 13.58 0.49 -7.93
C LEU A 114 14.64 -0.61 -7.82
N CYS A 115 14.88 -1.17 -6.64
CA CYS A 115 15.84 -2.25 -6.45
C CYS A 115 15.59 -3.41 -7.45
N GLU A 116 16.65 -3.85 -8.15
CA GLU A 116 16.56 -4.95 -9.14
C GLU A 116 16.18 -6.30 -8.51
N ASN A 117 16.32 -6.45 -7.18
CA ASN A 117 16.01 -7.65 -6.42
C ASN A 117 14.71 -7.53 -5.60
N VAL A 118 13.90 -6.54 -5.86
CA VAL A 118 12.79 -6.08 -5.02
C VAL A 118 11.84 -7.19 -4.53
N TYR A 119 11.48 -8.16 -5.37
CA TYR A 119 10.57 -9.26 -5.02
C TYR A 119 11.27 -10.62 -4.92
N LYS A 120 12.60 -10.67 -5.02
CA LYS A 120 13.36 -11.91 -5.09
C LYS A 120 13.10 -12.84 -3.90
N PHE A 121 12.84 -12.30 -2.72
CA PHE A 121 12.50 -13.07 -1.53
C PHE A 121 11.04 -13.53 -1.56
N TRP A 122 10.10 -12.62 -1.80
CA TRP A 122 8.67 -12.91 -1.81
C TRP A 122 8.23 -13.89 -2.91
N MET A 123 8.92 -13.88 -4.06
CA MET A 123 8.59 -14.76 -5.19
C MET A 123 9.03 -16.22 -5.01
N GLN A 124 9.62 -16.59 -3.87
CA GLN A 124 10.07 -17.94 -3.64
C GLN A 124 8.91 -18.89 -3.37
N HIS A 125 9.06 -20.14 -3.84
CA HIS A 125 8.11 -21.20 -3.52
C HIS A 125 8.14 -21.49 -2.01
N PRO A 126 7.00 -21.80 -1.35
CA PRO A 126 6.97 -22.04 0.09
C PRO A 126 7.86 -23.19 0.56
N ASP A 127 8.15 -24.17 -0.29
CA ASP A 127 9.09 -25.27 0.05
C ASP A 127 10.56 -24.84 0.08
N THR A 128 10.87 -23.61 -0.37
CA THR A 128 12.20 -23.02 -0.25
C THR A 128 12.35 -22.42 1.14
N ALA A 129 13.36 -22.82 1.90
CA ALA A 129 13.67 -22.18 3.18
C ALA A 129 13.94 -20.67 2.98
N PRO A 130 13.50 -19.81 3.90
CA PRO A 130 12.90 -20.07 5.21
C PRO A 130 11.37 -20.27 5.21
N HIS A 131 10.71 -20.55 4.11
CA HIS A 131 9.28 -20.86 3.92
C HIS A 131 8.33 -19.66 4.08
N PHE A 132 8.48 -18.86 5.12
CA PHE A 132 7.58 -17.79 5.51
C PHE A 132 7.91 -16.48 4.77
N HIS A 133 7.76 -16.47 3.43
CA HIS A 133 8.15 -15.35 2.55
C HIS A 133 7.07 -14.30 2.35
N GLY A 134 5.81 -14.55 2.75
CA GLY A 134 4.66 -13.66 2.68
C GLY A 134 3.97 -13.52 4.03
N THR A 135 3.10 -12.52 4.16
CA THR A 135 2.54 -12.15 5.46
C THR A 135 1.21 -12.84 5.80
N PHE A 136 0.60 -13.60 4.87
CA PHE A 136 -0.53 -14.46 5.20
C PHE A 136 -0.01 -15.77 5.80
N GLY A 137 0.46 -15.68 7.02
CA GLY A 137 1.02 -16.77 7.80
C GLY A 137 1.13 -16.41 9.27
N THR A 138 1.19 -17.43 10.13
CA THR A 138 1.42 -17.23 11.57
C THR A 138 2.75 -16.53 11.84
N HIS A 139 3.70 -16.69 10.93
CA HIS A 139 5.01 -16.06 10.99
C HIS A 139 5.40 -15.46 9.64
N TYR A 140 6.33 -14.54 9.68
CA TYR A 140 6.96 -13.93 8.52
C TYR A 140 8.46 -13.75 8.75
N CYS A 141 9.27 -14.15 7.78
CA CYS A 141 10.71 -13.94 7.81
C CYS A 141 11.04 -12.60 7.16
N ILE A 142 11.55 -11.66 7.92
CA ILE A 142 12.09 -10.40 7.40
C ILE A 142 13.52 -10.65 6.97
N HIS A 143 13.77 -10.48 5.67
CA HIS A 143 15.11 -10.62 5.08
C HIS A 143 16.02 -9.46 5.53
N PRO A 144 17.35 -9.66 5.70
CA PRO A 144 18.31 -8.61 6.11
C PRO A 144 18.31 -7.36 5.23
N ASP A 145 17.87 -7.48 3.99
CA ASP A 145 17.76 -6.37 3.03
C ASP A 145 16.40 -5.65 3.08
N GLN A 146 15.51 -5.97 4.02
CA GLN A 146 14.24 -5.27 4.23
C GLN A 146 14.38 -4.24 5.37
N TYR A 147 13.82 -3.06 5.15
CA TYR A 147 13.71 -2.05 6.20
C TYR A 147 12.58 -2.41 7.15
N VAL A 148 12.84 -2.33 8.44
CA VAL A 148 11.90 -2.60 9.52
C VAL A 148 11.88 -1.42 10.48
N TYR A 149 10.69 -1.14 11.03
CA TYR A 149 10.50 -0.08 12.01
C TYR A 149 9.60 -0.55 13.15
N LYS A 150 9.96 -0.13 14.36
CA LYS A 150 9.16 -0.31 15.56
C LYS A 150 7.85 0.49 15.44
N VAL A 151 6.74 -0.12 15.79
CA VAL A 151 5.44 0.56 15.79
C VAL A 151 5.32 1.41 17.03
N PRO A 152 5.03 2.72 16.93
CA PRO A 152 4.78 3.54 18.11
C PRO A 152 3.65 2.99 18.97
N ASP A 153 3.78 3.05 20.29
CA ASP A 153 2.81 2.47 21.22
C ASP A 153 1.40 3.00 21.05
N ALA A 154 1.28 4.27 20.68
CA ALA A 154 0.00 4.92 20.42
C ALA A 154 -0.74 4.36 19.18
N VAL A 155 -0.05 3.68 18.24
CA VAL A 155 -0.64 3.19 16.99
C VAL A 155 -1.19 1.78 17.16
N PRO A 156 -2.52 1.56 17.06
CA PRO A 156 -3.11 0.23 17.13
C PRO A 156 -2.70 -0.66 15.94
N ASP A 157 -2.66 -1.98 16.14
CA ASP A 157 -2.29 -2.95 15.09
C ASP A 157 -3.18 -2.83 13.84
N ALA A 158 -4.48 -2.55 14.03
CA ALA A 158 -5.42 -2.40 12.91
C ALA A 158 -4.97 -1.31 11.90
N ILE A 159 -4.41 -0.19 12.39
CA ILE A 159 -3.96 0.89 11.52
C ILE A 159 -2.46 0.79 11.18
N ALA A 160 -1.65 0.14 12.01
CA ALA A 160 -0.24 -0.12 11.68
C ALA A 160 -0.10 -1.07 10.50
N SER A 161 -1.01 -2.03 10.36
CA SER A 161 -0.94 -3.14 9.40
C SER A 161 -0.96 -2.71 7.93
N PHE A 162 -1.51 -1.53 7.58
CA PHE A 162 -1.52 -1.02 6.20
C PHE A 162 -0.47 0.08 5.93
N ALA A 163 0.31 0.45 6.94
CA ALA A 163 1.28 1.53 6.82
C ALA A 163 2.33 1.26 5.74
N ASN A 164 2.76 0.00 5.62
CA ASN A 164 3.84 -0.41 4.71
C ASN A 164 3.46 -0.52 3.23
N CYS A 165 2.21 -0.29 2.86
CA CYS A 165 1.77 -0.31 1.46
C CYS A 165 1.04 0.99 1.10
N ALA A 166 -0.28 1.05 1.31
CA ALA A 166 -1.13 2.12 0.82
C ALA A 166 -0.66 3.51 1.29
N LEU A 167 -0.47 3.69 2.61
CA LEU A 167 -0.13 4.99 3.18
C LEU A 167 1.27 5.45 2.74
N SER A 168 2.28 4.58 2.83
CA SER A 168 3.65 4.93 2.44
C SER A 168 3.79 5.28 0.96
N GLN A 169 3.01 4.60 0.10
CA GLN A 169 3.06 4.82 -1.34
C GLN A 169 2.43 6.16 -1.74
N VAL A 170 1.26 6.51 -1.21
CA VAL A 170 0.63 7.81 -1.50
C VAL A 170 1.39 8.95 -0.85
N TYR A 171 1.95 8.75 0.33
CA TYR A 171 2.81 9.75 0.97
C TYR A 171 4.02 10.07 0.08
N TYR A 172 4.71 9.03 -0.41
CA TYR A 172 5.81 9.19 -1.35
C TYR A 172 5.37 9.86 -2.65
N GLY A 173 4.23 9.46 -3.23
CA GLY A 173 3.69 10.06 -4.45
C GLY A 173 3.41 11.55 -4.33
N LEU A 174 2.81 11.98 -3.23
CA LEU A 174 2.54 13.39 -2.96
C LEU A 174 3.82 14.20 -2.66
N ASP A 175 4.86 13.57 -2.10
CA ASP A 175 6.20 14.21 -1.97
C ASP A 175 6.87 14.35 -3.34
N GLN A 176 6.76 13.35 -4.23
CA GLN A 176 7.28 13.46 -5.60
C GLN A 176 6.57 14.56 -6.40
N ALA A 177 5.28 14.76 -6.14
CA ALA A 177 4.54 15.88 -6.70
C ALA A 177 4.87 17.22 -6.02
N ALA A 178 5.65 17.25 -4.95
CA ALA A 178 5.92 18.43 -4.15
C ALA A 178 4.62 19.20 -3.78
N LEU A 179 3.57 18.46 -3.39
CA LEU A 179 2.29 19.06 -2.99
C LEU A 179 2.50 19.96 -1.76
N THR A 180 2.04 21.21 -1.84
CA THR A 180 2.21 22.21 -0.79
C THR A 180 0.85 22.74 -0.29
N ALA A 181 0.89 23.53 0.78
CA ALA A 181 -0.28 24.23 1.31
C ALA A 181 -0.89 25.16 0.25
N ALA A 182 -2.21 25.34 0.31
CA ALA A 182 -3.00 26.15 -0.62
C ALA A 182 -3.06 25.63 -2.07
N GLU A 183 -2.42 24.52 -2.41
CA GLU A 183 -2.65 23.84 -3.68
C GLU A 183 -3.92 22.98 -3.63
N THR A 184 -4.52 22.76 -4.81
CA THR A 184 -5.67 21.87 -4.96
C THR A 184 -5.21 20.55 -5.56
N VAL A 185 -5.59 19.42 -4.92
CA VAL A 185 -5.37 18.07 -5.45
C VAL A 185 -6.69 17.40 -5.77
N VAL A 186 -6.77 16.79 -6.96
CA VAL A 186 -7.84 15.88 -7.35
C VAL A 186 -7.38 14.45 -7.10
N ILE A 187 -8.15 13.68 -6.38
CA ILE A 187 -7.89 12.28 -6.08
C ILE A 187 -8.93 11.42 -6.80
N GLN A 188 -8.48 10.61 -7.74
CA GLN A 188 -9.32 9.66 -8.47
C GLN A 188 -9.31 8.31 -7.72
N GLY A 189 -10.46 7.97 -7.13
CA GLY A 189 -10.65 6.76 -6.32
C GLY A 189 -10.54 7.01 -4.81
N ALA A 190 -11.60 6.70 -4.08
CA ALA A 190 -11.72 6.79 -2.62
C ALA A 190 -11.59 5.44 -1.91
N GLY A 191 -10.77 4.52 -2.45
CA GLY A 191 -10.38 3.29 -1.77
C GLY A 191 -9.34 3.53 -0.67
N GLY A 192 -8.71 2.47 -0.16
CA GLY A 192 -7.71 2.60 0.91
C GLY A 192 -6.53 3.53 0.59
N LEU A 193 -6.03 3.53 -0.67
CA LEU A 193 -5.05 4.51 -1.13
C LEU A 193 -5.62 5.93 -1.11
N GLY A 194 -6.86 6.11 -1.62
CA GLY A 194 -7.50 7.43 -1.71
C GLY A 194 -7.71 8.05 -0.34
N LEU A 195 -8.26 7.33 0.61
CA LEU A 195 -8.47 7.82 1.97
C LEU A 195 -7.13 8.17 2.65
N SER A 196 -6.09 7.36 2.44
CA SER A 196 -4.74 7.67 2.91
C SER A 196 -4.18 8.94 2.25
N ALA A 197 -4.43 9.12 0.94
CA ALA A 197 -3.98 10.30 0.21
C ALA A 197 -4.69 11.58 0.67
N ILE A 198 -5.99 11.50 0.99
CA ILE A 198 -6.75 12.62 1.56
C ILE A 198 -6.09 13.09 2.86
N ALA A 199 -5.85 12.18 3.81
CA ALA A 199 -5.23 12.54 5.07
C ALA A 199 -3.84 13.18 4.87
N VAL A 200 -2.98 12.59 4.04
CA VAL A 200 -1.65 13.15 3.75
C VAL A 200 -1.75 14.54 3.10
N ALA A 201 -2.69 14.76 2.18
CA ALA A 201 -2.89 16.03 1.52
C ALA A 201 -3.44 17.09 2.49
N LYS A 202 -4.36 16.72 3.36
CA LYS A 202 -4.90 17.61 4.40
C LYS A 202 -3.85 18.03 5.41
N GLU A 203 -2.97 17.12 5.84
CA GLU A 203 -1.85 17.45 6.73
C GLU A 203 -0.84 18.41 6.09
N ARG A 204 -0.84 18.53 4.77
CA ARG A 204 -0.06 19.53 4.02
C ARG A 204 -0.79 20.85 3.82
N GLY A 205 -2.04 20.95 4.25
CA GLY A 205 -2.88 22.14 4.05
C GLY A 205 -3.42 22.29 2.63
N ALA A 206 -3.44 21.22 1.84
CA ALA A 206 -4.00 21.25 0.50
C ALA A 206 -5.55 21.19 0.52
N ARG A 207 -6.17 21.75 -0.52
CA ARG A 207 -7.59 21.53 -0.83
C ARG A 207 -7.73 20.22 -1.60
N VAL A 208 -8.69 19.38 -1.19
CA VAL A 208 -8.86 18.02 -1.72
C VAL A 208 -10.23 17.88 -2.39
N ILE A 209 -10.23 17.50 -3.68
CA ILE A 209 -11.40 17.11 -4.46
C ILE A 209 -11.28 15.61 -4.74
N VAL A 210 -12.34 14.83 -4.50
CA VAL A 210 -12.32 13.37 -4.67
C VAL A 210 -13.34 12.94 -5.71
N ILE A 211 -12.93 12.10 -6.67
CA ILE A 211 -13.80 11.48 -7.66
C ILE A 211 -13.95 9.99 -7.34
N ASP A 212 -15.18 9.51 -7.11
CA ASP A 212 -15.51 8.08 -6.95
C ASP A 212 -16.98 7.84 -7.33
N GLY A 213 -17.35 6.58 -7.61
CA GLY A 213 -18.72 6.17 -7.95
C GLY A 213 -19.46 5.42 -6.83
N VAL A 214 -18.80 5.18 -5.70
CA VAL A 214 -19.33 4.35 -4.61
C VAL A 214 -19.70 5.22 -3.41
N GLY A 215 -21.00 5.27 -3.06
CA GLY A 215 -21.53 6.18 -2.05
C GLY A 215 -20.81 6.12 -0.71
N TYR A 216 -20.67 4.92 -0.13
CA TYR A 216 -20.00 4.76 1.17
C TYR A 216 -18.51 5.17 1.16
N ARG A 217 -17.86 5.13 -0.02
CA ARG A 217 -16.47 5.61 -0.18
C ARG A 217 -16.41 7.12 -0.20
N LEU A 218 -17.37 7.77 -0.85
CA LEU A 218 -17.48 9.23 -0.86
C LEU A 218 -17.79 9.78 0.54
N GLU A 219 -18.67 9.11 1.30
CA GLU A 219 -18.93 9.44 2.71
C GLU A 219 -17.63 9.31 3.55
N ALA A 220 -16.87 8.24 3.35
CA ALA A 220 -15.59 8.07 4.01
C ALA A 220 -14.57 9.14 3.60
N ALA A 221 -14.54 9.56 2.32
CA ALA A 221 -13.68 10.64 1.85
C ALA A 221 -13.97 11.95 2.56
N LEU A 222 -15.24 12.31 2.74
CA LEU A 222 -15.65 13.48 3.53
C LEU A 222 -15.23 13.36 4.99
N ALA A 223 -15.38 12.18 5.61
CA ALA A 223 -14.94 11.92 6.98
C ALA A 223 -13.41 12.01 7.14
N PHE A 224 -12.64 11.75 6.08
CA PHE A 224 -11.20 11.96 6.02
C PHE A 224 -10.81 13.41 5.68
N GLY A 225 -11.77 14.31 5.51
CA GLY A 225 -11.56 15.74 5.31
C GLY A 225 -11.44 16.18 3.85
N ALA A 226 -11.95 15.40 2.89
CA ALA A 226 -12.13 15.90 1.52
C ALA A 226 -12.98 17.16 1.54
N ASP A 227 -12.55 18.20 0.83
CA ASP A 227 -13.28 19.48 0.78
C ASP A 227 -14.46 19.39 -0.18
N GLU A 228 -14.32 18.61 -1.27
CA GLU A 228 -15.35 18.41 -2.28
C GLU A 228 -15.34 16.96 -2.79
N ILE A 229 -16.51 16.49 -3.22
CA ILE A 229 -16.66 15.20 -3.89
C ILE A 229 -17.28 15.41 -5.28
N VAL A 230 -16.86 14.61 -6.25
CA VAL A 230 -17.45 14.50 -7.58
C VAL A 230 -17.97 13.07 -7.72
N ASP A 231 -19.28 12.92 -7.53
CA ASP A 231 -19.95 11.63 -7.57
C ASP A 231 -20.18 11.19 -9.02
N MET A 232 -19.59 10.07 -9.42
CA MET A 232 -19.73 9.53 -10.78
C MET A 232 -21.19 9.15 -11.11
N ARG A 233 -22.08 9.00 -10.13
CA ARG A 233 -23.50 8.75 -10.33
C ARG A 233 -24.24 10.02 -10.76
N GLU A 234 -23.79 11.19 -10.31
CA GLU A 234 -24.31 12.50 -10.68
C GLU A 234 -23.62 13.04 -11.94
N TYR A 235 -22.33 12.74 -12.10
CA TYR A 235 -21.50 13.13 -13.24
C TYR A 235 -21.04 11.89 -14.01
N PRO A 236 -21.92 11.23 -14.81
CA PRO A 236 -21.66 9.89 -15.34
C PRO A 236 -20.61 9.83 -16.46
N THR A 237 -20.33 10.96 -17.11
CA THR A 237 -19.32 11.01 -18.19
C THR A 237 -18.03 11.67 -17.72
N THR A 238 -16.92 11.33 -18.38
CA THR A 238 -15.62 11.97 -18.14
C THR A 238 -15.70 13.49 -18.31
N GLU A 239 -16.37 13.96 -19.36
CA GLU A 239 -16.53 15.39 -19.66
C GLU A 239 -17.29 16.10 -18.54
N ALA A 240 -18.36 15.48 -18.00
CA ALA A 240 -19.13 16.05 -16.90
C ALA A 240 -18.29 16.16 -15.62
N ARG A 241 -17.50 15.14 -15.28
CA ARG A 241 -16.62 15.17 -14.12
C ARG A 241 -15.50 16.19 -14.25
N VAL A 242 -14.88 16.28 -15.42
CA VAL A 242 -13.87 17.31 -15.73
C VAL A 242 -14.46 18.70 -15.63
N ALA A 243 -15.65 18.92 -16.21
CA ALA A 243 -16.34 20.22 -16.13
C ALA A 243 -16.63 20.61 -14.66
N GLU A 244 -17.05 19.66 -13.83
CA GLU A 244 -17.30 19.92 -12.41
C GLU A 244 -16.00 20.25 -11.66
N VAL A 245 -14.90 19.51 -11.89
CA VAL A 245 -13.59 19.85 -11.29
C VAL A 245 -13.14 21.25 -11.73
N LEU A 246 -13.29 21.61 -13.00
CA LEU A 246 -12.95 22.95 -13.48
C LEU A 246 -13.82 24.01 -12.81
N ARG A 247 -15.14 23.80 -12.71
CA ARG A 247 -16.05 24.71 -11.99
C ARG A 247 -15.61 24.90 -10.54
N LEU A 248 -15.26 23.83 -9.83
CA LEU A 248 -14.79 23.86 -8.44
C LEU A 248 -13.44 24.58 -8.28
N THR A 249 -12.65 24.67 -9.35
CA THR A 249 -11.33 25.32 -9.36
C THR A 249 -11.33 26.67 -10.11
N GLY A 250 -12.50 27.26 -10.38
CA GLY A 250 -12.64 28.56 -11.06
C GLY A 250 -12.10 28.52 -12.50
N ASP A 251 -12.38 27.46 -13.23
CA ASP A 251 -11.97 27.17 -14.60
C ASP A 251 -10.45 27.07 -14.83
N TRP A 252 -9.67 27.06 -13.75
CA TRP A 252 -8.20 26.98 -13.81
C TRP A 252 -7.70 25.53 -13.86
N GLY A 253 -8.33 24.62 -13.14
CA GLY A 253 -7.91 23.25 -12.91
C GLY A 253 -7.09 23.07 -11.62
N ALA A 254 -6.95 21.84 -11.16
CA ALA A 254 -6.21 21.51 -9.97
C ALA A 254 -4.69 21.56 -10.20
N ASP A 255 -3.90 21.75 -9.13
CA ASP A 255 -2.44 21.75 -9.19
C ASP A 255 -1.87 20.36 -9.37
N VAL A 256 -2.50 19.37 -8.74
CA VAL A 256 -2.11 17.96 -8.78
C VAL A 256 -3.34 17.09 -9.04
N ALA A 257 -3.19 16.05 -9.85
CA ALA A 257 -4.13 14.91 -9.88
C ALA A 257 -3.40 13.64 -9.46
N LEU A 258 -4.07 12.80 -8.67
CA LEU A 258 -3.55 11.55 -8.16
C LEU A 258 -4.46 10.40 -8.60
N GLU A 259 -3.98 9.51 -9.45
CA GLU A 259 -4.72 8.36 -9.96
C GLU A 259 -4.46 7.13 -9.06
N LEU A 260 -5.54 6.61 -8.45
CA LEU A 260 -5.51 5.50 -7.49
C LEU A 260 -6.53 4.40 -7.82
N THR A 261 -7.15 4.46 -9.00
CA THR A 261 -8.23 3.54 -9.39
C THR A 261 -7.72 2.27 -10.07
N GLY A 262 -6.58 2.36 -10.75
CA GLY A 262 -6.07 1.33 -11.65
C GLY A 262 -6.85 1.20 -12.96
N VAL A 263 -7.75 2.14 -13.27
CA VAL A 263 -8.53 2.17 -14.52
C VAL A 263 -7.78 3.01 -15.57
N PRO A 264 -7.40 2.47 -16.73
CA PRO A 264 -6.62 3.21 -17.73
C PRO A 264 -7.28 4.51 -18.20
N ASP A 265 -8.60 4.54 -18.34
CA ASP A 265 -9.35 5.72 -18.80
C ASP A 265 -9.34 6.88 -17.78
N ALA A 266 -9.14 6.59 -16.49
CA ALA A 266 -8.97 7.61 -15.47
C ALA A 266 -7.74 8.49 -15.72
N PHE A 267 -6.75 7.98 -16.46
CA PHE A 267 -5.54 8.71 -16.79
C PHE A 267 -5.83 9.97 -17.62
N GLY A 268 -6.60 9.82 -18.70
CA GLY A 268 -7.02 10.94 -19.55
C GLY A 268 -7.88 11.96 -18.80
N GLU A 269 -8.81 11.49 -17.97
CA GLU A 269 -9.65 12.32 -17.12
C GLU A 269 -8.82 13.16 -16.15
N GLY A 270 -7.90 12.53 -15.42
CA GLY A 270 -7.06 13.24 -14.45
C GLY A 270 -6.16 14.29 -15.10
N LEU A 271 -5.62 14.01 -16.30
CA LEU A 271 -4.86 15.01 -17.07
C LEU A 271 -5.72 16.20 -17.50
N ALA A 272 -7.00 15.98 -17.79
CA ALA A 272 -7.94 17.06 -18.15
C ALA A 272 -8.32 17.92 -16.92
N CYS A 273 -8.32 17.35 -15.72
CA CYS A 273 -8.65 18.06 -14.48
C CYS A 273 -7.57 19.02 -13.96
N ILE A 274 -6.31 18.88 -14.41
CA ILE A 274 -5.21 19.69 -13.88
C ILE A 274 -4.95 20.94 -14.72
N ARG A 275 -4.43 22.00 -14.10
CA ARG A 275 -4.07 23.26 -14.75
C ARG A 275 -2.84 23.14 -15.66
N PRO A 276 -2.57 24.10 -16.55
CA PRO A 276 -1.28 24.20 -17.21
C PRO A 276 -0.14 24.26 -16.16
N GLY A 277 0.96 23.52 -16.41
CA GLY A 277 2.06 23.34 -15.48
C GLY A 277 1.74 22.46 -14.26
N GLY A 278 0.58 21.80 -14.27
CA GLY A 278 0.17 20.87 -13.19
C GLY A 278 0.90 19.52 -13.25
N ARG A 279 0.71 18.72 -12.22
CA ARG A 279 1.40 17.44 -11.98
C ARG A 279 0.40 16.31 -11.87
N TYR A 280 0.62 15.27 -12.65
CA TYR A 280 -0.19 14.05 -12.63
C TYR A 280 0.61 12.91 -12.00
N VAL A 281 0.15 12.39 -10.87
CA VAL A 281 0.77 11.26 -10.18
C VAL A 281 0.00 9.99 -10.49
N SER A 282 0.64 8.99 -11.10
CA SER A 282 0.04 7.70 -11.42
C SER A 282 0.56 6.62 -10.49
N ILE A 283 -0.36 6.00 -9.74
CA ILE A 283 -0.06 4.94 -8.75
C ILE A 283 -0.92 3.69 -8.99
N GLY A 284 -2.19 3.86 -9.34
CA GLY A 284 -3.17 2.77 -9.40
C GLY A 284 -2.93 1.78 -10.52
N ASN A 285 -2.42 2.22 -11.66
CA ASN A 285 -2.16 1.39 -12.83
C ASN A 285 -0.85 0.58 -12.70
N VAL A 286 -0.92 -0.60 -12.09
CA VAL A 286 0.27 -1.43 -11.79
C VAL A 286 0.49 -2.60 -12.76
N SER A 287 -0.50 -2.93 -13.60
CA SER A 287 -0.46 -4.09 -14.51
C SER A 287 -0.16 -3.65 -15.94
N PRO A 288 0.99 -4.06 -16.53
CA PRO A 288 1.29 -3.81 -17.94
C PRO A 288 0.28 -4.50 -18.86
N GLY A 289 0.11 -3.93 -20.08
CA GLY A 289 -0.78 -4.48 -21.12
C GLY A 289 -2.17 -3.84 -21.15
N GLN A 290 -2.43 -2.87 -20.29
CA GLN A 290 -3.61 -2.00 -20.38
C GLN A 290 -3.19 -0.65 -20.96
N TYR A 291 -3.98 -0.11 -21.89
CA TYR A 291 -3.60 1.05 -22.67
C TYR A 291 -4.66 2.15 -22.57
N THR A 292 -4.23 3.39 -22.63
CA THR A 292 -5.06 4.58 -22.82
C THR A 292 -4.48 5.45 -23.92
N GLN A 293 -5.31 6.26 -24.55
CA GLN A 293 -4.85 7.21 -25.57
C GLN A 293 -4.42 8.53 -24.92
N LEU A 294 -3.29 9.06 -25.37
CA LEU A 294 -2.76 10.35 -24.93
C LEU A 294 -2.49 11.25 -26.15
N ASP A 295 -2.76 12.54 -26.00
CA ASP A 295 -2.34 13.57 -26.95
C ASP A 295 -1.04 14.22 -26.48
N PRO A 296 0.12 13.87 -27.07
CA PRO A 296 1.41 14.46 -26.67
C PRO A 296 1.47 15.98 -26.93
N GLY A 297 0.78 16.47 -27.97
CA GLY A 297 0.73 17.89 -28.28
C GLY A 297 0.01 18.69 -27.17
N LEU A 298 -1.06 18.14 -26.64
CA LEU A 298 -1.78 18.74 -25.52
C LEU A 298 -0.92 18.74 -24.25
N LEU A 299 -0.22 17.65 -23.94
CA LEU A 299 0.69 17.56 -22.80
C LEU A 299 1.77 18.64 -22.88
N ASN A 300 2.40 18.76 -24.04
CA ASN A 300 3.46 19.78 -24.27
C ASN A 300 2.93 21.21 -24.16
N ARG A 301 1.78 21.50 -24.79
CA ARG A 301 1.17 22.85 -24.73
C ARG A 301 0.76 23.27 -23.33
N ARG A 302 0.39 22.30 -22.50
CA ARG A 302 0.00 22.54 -21.10
C ARG A 302 1.16 22.35 -20.13
N ALA A 303 2.35 21.95 -20.62
CA ALA A 303 3.54 21.69 -19.79
C ALA A 303 3.25 20.76 -18.58
N ILE A 304 2.45 19.71 -18.80
CA ILE A 304 2.04 18.78 -17.75
C ILE A 304 3.19 17.85 -17.40
N GLN A 305 3.43 17.64 -16.10
CA GLN A 305 4.38 16.68 -15.60
C GLN A 305 3.66 15.38 -15.22
N ILE A 306 4.09 14.25 -15.77
CA ILE A 306 3.59 12.91 -15.40
C ILE A 306 4.62 12.26 -14.48
N ILE A 307 4.18 11.84 -13.30
CA ILE A 307 5.01 11.28 -12.24
C ILE A 307 4.52 9.86 -11.94
N PRO A 308 5.06 8.82 -12.60
CA PRO A 308 4.74 7.45 -12.24
C PRO A 308 5.41 7.08 -10.92
N VAL A 309 4.65 6.42 -10.04
CA VAL A 309 5.12 6.00 -8.73
C VAL A 309 4.92 4.50 -8.56
N ILE A 310 6.00 3.81 -8.24
CA ILE A 310 5.95 2.42 -7.81
C ILE A 310 6.71 2.25 -6.49
N ARG A 311 6.07 1.59 -5.53
CA ARG A 311 6.63 1.46 -4.19
C ARG A 311 6.99 2.84 -3.61
N TYR A 312 7.89 2.88 -2.68
CA TYR A 312 8.33 4.12 -2.01
C TYR A 312 9.77 3.97 -1.51
N GLN A 313 10.42 5.07 -1.14
CA GLN A 313 11.70 5.00 -0.44
C GLN A 313 11.48 4.47 0.98
N PRO A 314 12.29 3.53 1.50
CA PRO A 314 11.98 2.78 2.73
C PRO A 314 11.63 3.63 3.96
N TRP A 315 12.21 4.80 4.10
CA TRP A 315 11.93 5.71 5.23
C TRP A 315 10.52 6.34 5.20
N TYR A 316 9.77 6.19 4.10
CA TYR A 316 8.37 6.61 4.08
C TYR A 316 7.48 5.73 4.95
N LEU A 317 7.88 4.50 5.24
CA LEU A 317 7.21 3.67 6.23
C LEU A 317 7.31 4.28 7.63
N LEU A 318 8.50 4.76 8.03
CA LEU A 318 8.66 5.48 9.29
C LEU A 318 7.83 6.76 9.34
N LYS A 319 7.86 7.56 8.25
CA LYS A 319 7.02 8.77 8.14
C LYS A 319 5.53 8.43 8.29
N SER A 320 5.09 7.32 7.71
CA SER A 320 3.69 6.85 7.80
C SER A 320 3.31 6.46 9.22
N LEU A 321 4.18 5.76 9.95
CA LEU A 321 3.95 5.43 11.35
C LEU A 321 3.86 6.68 12.24
N HIS A 322 4.73 7.65 12.02
CA HIS A 322 4.67 8.94 12.73
C HIS A 322 3.41 9.73 12.39
N LEU A 323 2.98 9.73 11.12
CA LEU A 323 1.71 10.35 10.73
C LEU A 323 0.54 9.69 11.44
N LEU A 324 0.46 8.36 11.45
CA LEU A 324 -0.59 7.63 12.17
C LEU A 324 -0.60 7.96 13.65
N ALA A 325 0.56 7.97 14.30
CA ALA A 325 0.67 8.33 15.72
C ALA A 325 0.18 9.76 16.02
N ALA A 326 0.48 10.71 15.13
CA ALA A 326 0.13 12.13 15.30
C ALA A 326 -1.34 12.45 14.95
N THR A 327 -2.01 11.57 14.19
CA THR A 327 -3.31 11.90 13.57
C THR A 327 -4.41 10.89 13.83
N GLN A 328 -4.18 9.88 14.70
CA GLN A 328 -5.14 8.81 14.94
C GLN A 328 -6.51 9.30 15.45
N GLU A 329 -6.56 10.40 16.18
CA GLU A 329 -7.80 11.02 16.67
C GLU A 329 -8.43 11.99 15.65
N ARG A 330 -7.66 12.42 14.65
CA ARG A 330 -8.11 13.39 13.64
C ARG A 330 -8.82 12.73 12.48
N TYR A 331 -8.33 11.59 12.05
CA TYR A 331 -8.89 10.82 10.94
C TYR A 331 -9.43 9.49 11.42
N PRO A 332 -10.52 8.99 10.83
CA PRO A 332 -11.10 7.70 11.19
C PRO A 332 -10.31 6.54 10.57
N TRP A 333 -9.02 6.42 10.90
CA TRP A 333 -8.10 5.42 10.35
C TRP A 333 -8.60 3.98 10.51
N THR A 334 -9.29 3.68 11.62
CA THR A 334 -9.86 2.36 11.86
C THR A 334 -10.97 1.99 10.86
N ALA A 335 -11.62 2.98 10.25
CA ALA A 335 -12.62 2.75 9.22
C ALA A 335 -12.03 2.26 7.88
N LEU A 336 -10.70 2.34 7.70
CA LEU A 336 -10.01 1.73 6.55
C LEU A 336 -10.02 0.20 6.60
N VAL A 337 -9.99 -0.37 7.82
CA VAL A 337 -10.02 -1.81 8.06
C VAL A 337 -11.38 -2.11 8.68
N ASP A 338 -12.36 -2.46 7.87
CA ASP A 338 -13.75 -2.52 8.28
C ASP A 338 -14.27 -3.95 8.55
N GLN A 339 -13.46 -4.97 8.23
CA GLN A 339 -13.84 -6.36 8.44
C GLN A 339 -12.65 -7.21 8.84
N ASP A 340 -12.75 -7.84 10.01
CA ASP A 340 -11.81 -8.85 10.48
C ASP A 340 -12.23 -10.25 10.02
N PHE A 341 -11.23 -11.06 9.63
CA PHE A 341 -11.37 -12.47 9.25
C PHE A 341 -10.38 -13.30 10.05
N ALA A 342 -10.77 -14.51 10.41
CA ALA A 342 -9.84 -15.48 10.99
C ALA A 342 -8.81 -15.93 9.95
N PHE A 343 -7.65 -16.38 10.39
CA PHE A 343 -6.60 -16.91 9.52
C PHE A 343 -7.09 -18.07 8.63
N GLU A 344 -8.01 -18.87 9.14
CA GLU A 344 -8.64 -19.99 8.43
C GLU A 344 -9.65 -19.55 7.35
N ASP A 345 -10.00 -18.28 7.30
CA ASP A 345 -11.05 -17.72 6.42
C ASP A 345 -10.48 -16.77 5.35
N VAL A 346 -9.21 -16.94 4.96
CA VAL A 346 -8.54 -16.09 3.96
C VAL A 346 -9.23 -16.16 2.60
N ASP A 347 -9.76 -17.30 2.18
CA ASP A 347 -10.52 -17.43 0.93
C ASP A 347 -11.71 -16.46 0.89
N ASN A 348 -12.49 -16.41 1.97
CA ASN A 348 -13.62 -15.50 2.08
C ASN A 348 -13.18 -14.03 2.14
N ALA A 349 -12.08 -13.74 2.81
CA ALA A 349 -11.49 -12.39 2.83
C ALA A 349 -11.12 -11.92 1.40
N LEU A 350 -10.50 -12.77 0.60
CA LEU A 350 -10.16 -12.50 -0.81
C LEU A 350 -11.42 -12.32 -1.66
N LEU A 351 -12.39 -13.23 -1.57
CA LEU A 351 -13.65 -13.17 -2.32
C LEU A 351 -14.48 -11.91 -2.01
N ARG A 352 -14.61 -11.53 -0.74
CA ARG A 352 -15.38 -10.34 -0.34
C ARG A 352 -14.66 -9.05 -0.73
N SER A 353 -13.33 -9.04 -0.67
CA SER A 353 -12.52 -7.93 -1.18
C SER A 353 -12.69 -7.77 -2.69
N GLU A 354 -12.69 -8.88 -3.44
CA GLU A 354 -12.93 -8.94 -4.87
C GLU A 354 -14.28 -8.36 -5.27
N ARG A 355 -15.34 -8.73 -4.55
CA ARG A 355 -16.71 -8.26 -4.77
C ARG A 355 -16.93 -6.83 -4.27
N ARG A 356 -15.89 -6.19 -3.68
CA ARG A 356 -15.97 -4.86 -3.08
C ARG A 356 -17.02 -4.75 -1.96
N GLU A 357 -17.27 -5.87 -1.26
CA GLU A 357 -18.16 -5.93 -0.11
C GLU A 357 -17.52 -5.39 1.16
N VAL A 358 -16.19 -5.27 1.18
CA VAL A 358 -15.39 -4.70 2.26
C VAL A 358 -14.43 -3.64 1.70
N ARG A 359 -14.07 -2.65 2.52
CA ARG A 359 -13.07 -1.63 2.16
C ARG A 359 -11.67 -2.22 2.17
N ARG A 360 -11.35 -2.91 3.26
CA ARG A 360 -10.12 -3.67 3.44
C ARG A 360 -10.37 -4.81 4.43
N ALA A 361 -10.29 -6.02 3.93
CA ALA A 361 -10.32 -7.21 4.78
C ALA A 361 -9.01 -7.31 5.56
N SER A 362 -9.11 -7.56 6.85
CA SER A 362 -7.97 -7.80 7.72
C SER A 362 -8.01 -9.22 8.26
N ILE A 363 -6.89 -9.92 8.16
CA ILE A 363 -6.70 -11.27 8.65
C ILE A 363 -6.09 -11.16 10.03
N VAL A 364 -6.81 -11.59 11.07
CA VAL A 364 -6.33 -11.63 12.44
C VAL A 364 -5.66 -12.98 12.66
N ILE A 365 -4.40 -12.94 13.09
CA ILE A 365 -3.53 -14.11 13.22
C ILE A 365 -3.01 -14.13 14.65
N GLY A 366 -3.23 -15.23 15.37
CA GLY A 366 -2.72 -15.38 16.72
C GLY A 366 -3.42 -14.44 17.73
N GLY A 367 -4.62 -14.84 18.17
CA GLY A 367 -5.30 -14.32 19.35
C GLY A 367 -5.20 -15.33 20.48
#